data_4599f50c3a2c2a96d2e937ae017f6b93
#
_entry.id   4599f50c3a2c2a96d2e937ae017f6b93
#
_cell.length_a   1.000
_cell.length_b   1.000
_cell.length_c   1.000
_cell.angle_alpha   90.00
_cell.angle_beta   90.00
_cell.angle_gamma   90.00
#
_symmetry.space_group_name_H-M   'P 1'
#
loop_
_entity.id
_entity.type
_entity.pdbx_description
1 polymer ?
#
loop_
_entity_poly.entity_id
_entity_poly.type
_entity_poly.pdbx_seq_one_letter_code
_entity_poly.pdbx_strand_id
1 'polypeptide(L)'
;MAKFYSLAFVSLLLLALGSCQSLEQISIDYMQPGDMTFPSQLRKVAIVNNTSTEPDNKLITQTEKPKENVPEISHATAYANGNVKIAAESLAEEIAHQNYFDVVVICDSALRANDKFPRESTLSQEEVQQLTSDLGVDCIIAMENLQFKATKTVRYIRDFNCYLGTVDVKAYPTVKVYLPSRSKPMTTLHPTDSIFWEEYG
;
A
#
# COMPACT_ATOMS: atom_id res chain seq x y z
N MET A 1 -49.79 23.99 35.39
CA MET A 1 -49.06 22.68 35.33
C MET A 1 -48.62 22.33 33.91
N ALA A 2 -49.37 22.57 32.84
CA ALA A 2 -48.98 22.23 31.46
C ALA A 2 -47.65 22.87 30.95
N LYS A 3 -47.33 24.10 31.38
CA LYS A 3 -46.10 24.79 30.96
C LYS A 3 -44.79 24.15 31.52
N PHE A 4 -44.85 23.49 32.68
CA PHE A 4 -43.72 22.82 33.27
C PHE A 4 -43.34 21.51 32.54
N TYR A 5 -44.33 20.77 32.05
CA TYR A 5 -44.11 19.55 31.29
C TYR A 5 -43.51 19.85 29.90
N SER A 6 -43.88 20.96 29.29
CA SER A 6 -43.32 21.39 28.00
C SER A 6 -41.84 21.76 28.13
N LEU A 7 -41.44 22.43 29.20
CA LEU A 7 -40.05 22.80 29.43
C LEU A 7 -39.15 21.56 29.70
N ALA A 8 -39.67 20.60 30.49
CA ALA A 8 -38.98 19.35 30.78
C ALA A 8 -38.80 18.48 29.52
N PHE A 9 -39.81 18.46 28.65
CA PHE A 9 -39.74 17.70 27.39
C PHE A 9 -38.70 18.29 26.40
N VAL A 10 -38.66 19.61 26.27
CA VAL A 10 -37.67 20.32 25.44
C VAL A 10 -36.24 20.10 25.97
N SER A 11 -36.07 20.15 27.30
CA SER A 11 -34.76 19.87 27.93
C SER A 11 -34.29 18.43 27.71
N LEU A 12 -35.17 17.44 27.76
CA LEU A 12 -34.87 16.04 27.50
C LEU A 12 -34.53 15.81 26.03
N LEU A 13 -35.20 16.50 25.10
CA LEU A 13 -34.92 16.43 23.66
C LEU A 13 -33.56 17.02 23.31
N LEU A 14 -33.15 18.12 23.97
CA LEU A 14 -31.84 18.76 23.80
C LEU A 14 -30.70 17.87 24.32
N LEU A 15 -30.91 17.11 25.38
CA LEU A 15 -29.94 16.15 25.92
C LEU A 15 -29.79 14.94 25.01
N ALA A 16 -30.82 14.53 24.29
CA ALA A 16 -30.73 13.40 23.33
C ALA A 16 -29.99 13.76 22.03
N LEU A 17 -29.95 15.04 21.65
CA LEU A 17 -29.22 15.51 20.46
C LEU A 17 -27.72 15.71 20.68
N GLY A 18 -27.27 15.73 21.93
CA GLY A 18 -25.86 15.91 22.30
C GLY A 18 -25.01 14.62 22.28
N SER A 19 -25.61 13.46 21.97
CA SER A 19 -24.92 12.16 22.04
C SER A 19 -24.33 11.67 20.71
N CYS A 20 -23.97 12.58 19.80
CA CYS A 20 -23.01 12.21 18.76
C CYS A 20 -21.60 12.22 19.35
N GLN A 21 -21.21 11.15 20.03
CA GLN A 21 -19.80 10.87 20.25
C GLN A 21 -19.23 10.44 18.90
N SER A 22 -18.48 11.34 18.27
CA SER A 22 -17.53 10.94 17.25
C SER A 22 -16.52 10.02 17.95
N LEU A 23 -16.51 8.75 17.59
CA LEU A 23 -15.41 7.87 17.92
C LEU A 23 -14.18 8.41 17.17
N GLU A 24 -13.35 9.19 17.85
CA GLU A 24 -12.01 9.48 17.34
C GLU A 24 -11.25 8.16 17.33
N GLN A 25 -10.95 7.70 16.14
CA GLN A 25 -10.09 6.55 15.96
C GLN A 25 -8.67 7.00 16.31
N ILE A 26 -8.20 6.64 17.51
CA ILE A 26 -6.82 6.89 17.93
C ILE A 26 -5.96 5.84 17.20
N SER A 27 -5.28 6.27 16.15
CA SER A 27 -4.21 5.50 15.54
C SER A 27 -2.97 5.62 16.41
N ILE A 28 -2.54 4.53 17.02
CA ILE A 28 -1.27 4.47 17.74
C ILE A 28 -0.26 3.88 16.79
N ASP A 29 0.52 4.75 16.14
CA ASP A 29 1.67 4.32 15.37
C ASP A 29 2.79 3.93 16.33
N TYR A 30 3.09 2.64 16.42
CA TYR A 30 4.27 2.16 17.13
C TYR A 30 5.26 1.57 16.15
N MET A 31 6.53 1.98 16.30
CA MET A 31 7.60 1.39 15.52
C MET A 31 7.90 -0.02 16.02
N GLN A 32 7.57 -1.03 15.21
CA GLN A 32 8.14 -2.35 15.42
C GLN A 32 9.59 -2.35 14.93
N PRO A 33 10.50 -3.03 15.65
CA PRO A 33 11.84 -3.29 15.12
C PRO A 33 11.69 -3.94 13.74
N GLY A 34 12.38 -3.41 12.74
CA GLY A 34 12.33 -3.96 11.40
C GLY A 34 12.87 -5.41 11.40
N ASP A 35 12.29 -6.24 10.54
CA ASP A 35 12.73 -7.63 10.34
C ASP A 35 14.17 -7.73 9.80
N MET A 36 14.78 -6.58 9.48
CA MET A 36 16.10 -6.49 8.89
C MET A 36 16.92 -5.39 9.55
N THR A 37 18.17 -5.71 9.87
CA THR A 37 19.18 -4.74 10.33
C THR A 37 20.24 -4.58 9.24
N PHE A 38 20.44 -3.34 8.79
CA PHE A 38 21.54 -3.04 7.88
C PHE A 38 22.87 -2.99 8.65
N PRO A 39 23.94 -3.56 8.07
CA PRO A 39 25.28 -3.38 8.63
C PRO A 39 25.64 -1.89 8.74
N SER A 40 26.22 -1.50 9.85
CA SER A 40 26.55 -0.08 10.14
C SER A 40 27.54 0.55 9.16
N GLN A 41 28.23 -0.26 8.36
CA GLN A 41 29.13 0.21 7.32
C GLN A 41 28.42 0.73 6.08
N LEU A 42 27.13 0.37 5.88
CA LEU A 42 26.35 0.83 4.76
C LEU A 42 25.81 2.24 5.05
N ARG A 43 26.42 3.23 4.40
CA ARG A 43 26.14 4.64 4.64
C ARG A 43 25.36 5.29 3.50
N LYS A 44 25.42 4.70 2.31
CA LYS A 44 24.83 5.24 1.09
C LYS A 44 23.95 4.18 0.44
N VAL A 45 22.74 4.54 0.11
CA VAL A 45 21.76 3.65 -0.52
C VAL A 45 21.21 4.25 -1.79
N ALA A 46 20.96 3.41 -2.80
CA ALA A 46 20.13 3.79 -3.93
C ALA A 46 18.80 3.06 -3.89
N ILE A 47 17.72 3.80 -4.09
CA ILE A 47 16.38 3.26 -4.32
C ILE A 47 16.17 3.20 -5.83
N VAL A 48 15.96 2.02 -6.37
CA VAL A 48 15.85 1.83 -7.82
C VAL A 48 14.52 1.19 -8.21
N ASN A 49 13.98 1.64 -9.33
CA ASN A 49 12.82 1.04 -9.97
C ASN A 49 13.29 -0.08 -10.91
N ASN A 50 13.21 -1.33 -10.47
CA ASN A 50 13.62 -2.49 -11.25
C ASN A 50 12.45 -3.15 -12.00
N THR A 51 11.52 -2.35 -12.50
CA THR A 51 10.37 -2.83 -13.29
C THR A 51 10.53 -2.55 -14.78
N SER A 52 9.70 -3.18 -15.59
CA SER A 52 9.51 -2.80 -17.00
C SER A 52 8.67 -1.53 -17.10
N THR A 53 8.77 -0.80 -18.22
CA THR A 53 8.05 0.46 -18.44
C THR A 53 6.56 0.31 -18.66
N GLU A 54 6.10 -0.86 -19.04
CA GLU A 54 4.67 -1.10 -19.20
C GLU A 54 4.13 -1.73 -17.94
N PRO A 55 3.46 -0.95 -17.07
CA PRO A 55 2.60 -1.57 -16.09
C PRO A 55 1.59 -2.40 -16.88
N ASP A 56 1.46 -3.67 -16.54
CA ASP A 56 0.43 -4.52 -17.13
C ASP A 56 -0.94 -4.03 -16.59
N ASN A 57 -1.39 -2.90 -17.16
CA ASN A 57 -2.63 -2.21 -16.78
C ASN A 57 -3.89 -3.00 -17.16
N LYS A 58 -3.75 -4.28 -17.45
CA LYS A 58 -4.90 -5.15 -17.63
C LYS A 58 -5.61 -5.31 -16.31
N LEU A 59 -6.59 -4.44 -16.10
CA LEU A 59 -7.57 -4.60 -15.04
C LEU A 59 -8.32 -5.91 -15.29
N ILE A 60 -7.92 -6.98 -14.60
CA ILE A 60 -8.64 -8.25 -14.63
C ILE A 60 -9.75 -8.13 -13.61
N THR A 61 -10.95 -7.80 -14.06
CA THR A 61 -12.14 -7.80 -13.22
C THR A 61 -12.72 -9.20 -13.20
N GLN A 62 -12.62 -9.89 -12.09
CA GLN A 62 -13.35 -11.13 -11.83
C GLN A 62 -14.61 -10.79 -11.06
N THR A 63 -15.77 -10.93 -11.71
CA THR A 63 -17.06 -10.82 -11.04
C THR A 63 -17.50 -12.21 -10.64
N GLU A 64 -17.50 -12.52 -9.36
CA GLU A 64 -18.13 -13.73 -8.85
C GLU A 64 -19.65 -13.55 -8.95
N LYS A 65 -20.32 -14.46 -9.63
CA LYS A 65 -21.79 -14.47 -9.63
C LYS A 65 -22.27 -14.71 -8.21
N PRO A 66 -23.32 -13.98 -7.76
CA PRO A 66 -23.92 -14.23 -6.45
C PRO A 66 -24.27 -15.71 -6.33
N LYS A 67 -23.97 -16.34 -5.22
CA LYS A 67 -24.42 -17.69 -4.93
C LYS A 67 -25.95 -17.65 -4.95
N GLU A 68 -26.58 -18.60 -5.62
CA GLU A 68 -28.03 -18.68 -5.92
C GLU A 68 -28.97 -18.45 -4.71
N ASN A 69 -28.45 -18.58 -3.49
CA ASN A 69 -29.21 -18.49 -2.25
C ASN A 69 -28.97 -17.21 -1.42
N VAL A 70 -28.14 -16.26 -1.90
CA VAL A 70 -27.88 -14.98 -1.21
C VAL A 70 -27.92 -13.84 -2.25
N PRO A 71 -29.11 -13.46 -2.72
CA PRO A 71 -29.27 -12.46 -3.79
C PRO A 71 -28.85 -11.05 -3.40
N GLU A 72 -28.49 -10.82 -2.14
CA GLU A 72 -28.23 -9.51 -1.56
C GLU A 72 -26.75 -9.14 -1.48
N ILE A 73 -25.84 -10.02 -1.88
CA ILE A 73 -24.39 -9.78 -1.79
C ILE A 73 -23.74 -10.04 -3.17
N SER A 74 -23.08 -9.03 -3.70
CA SER A 74 -22.24 -9.17 -4.88
C SER A 74 -20.77 -8.88 -4.54
N HIS A 75 -19.85 -9.65 -5.12
CA HIS A 75 -18.42 -9.47 -4.97
C HIS A 75 -17.79 -9.23 -6.33
N ALA A 76 -16.90 -8.25 -6.40
CA ALA A 76 -16.06 -8.01 -7.56
C ALA A 76 -14.60 -7.84 -7.10
N THR A 77 -13.69 -8.48 -7.79
CA THR A 77 -12.27 -8.36 -7.53
C THR A 77 -11.56 -7.82 -8.76
N ALA A 78 -10.73 -6.81 -8.58
CA ALA A 78 -9.91 -6.23 -9.62
C ALA A 78 -8.44 -6.27 -9.21
N TYR A 79 -7.56 -6.49 -10.18
CA TYR A 79 -6.12 -6.45 -10.01
C TYR A 79 -5.54 -5.35 -10.90
N ALA A 80 -4.58 -4.61 -10.38
CA ALA A 80 -3.86 -3.58 -11.13
C ALA A 80 -2.40 -3.53 -10.71
N ASN A 81 -1.53 -3.14 -11.62
CA ASN A 81 -0.16 -2.79 -11.28
C ASN A 81 -0.10 -1.34 -10.83
N GLY A 82 0.66 -1.08 -9.77
CA GLY A 82 0.87 0.25 -9.25
C GLY A 82 1.96 1.03 -9.99
N ASN A 83 2.00 2.31 -9.76
CA ASN A 83 3.07 3.16 -10.24
C ASN A 83 4.31 3.02 -9.32
N VAL A 84 5.25 2.18 -9.74
CA VAL A 84 6.47 1.90 -8.97
C VAL A 84 7.36 3.13 -8.82
N LYS A 85 7.33 4.08 -9.76
CA LYS A 85 8.05 5.34 -9.64
C LYS A 85 7.64 6.09 -8.38
N ILE A 86 6.34 6.32 -8.20
CA ILE A 86 5.80 7.02 -7.02
C ILE A 86 6.16 6.27 -5.73
N ALA A 87 6.05 4.93 -5.74
CA ALA A 87 6.38 4.13 -4.58
C ALA A 87 7.87 4.19 -4.23
N ALA A 88 8.75 4.20 -5.23
CA ALA A 88 10.19 4.35 -5.02
C ALA A 88 10.56 5.72 -4.48
N GLU A 89 9.93 6.79 -4.99
CA GLU A 89 10.09 8.15 -4.49
C GLU A 89 9.65 8.26 -3.02
N SER A 90 8.44 7.77 -2.69
CA SER A 90 7.93 7.78 -1.31
C SER A 90 8.81 6.95 -0.35
N LEU A 91 9.30 5.79 -0.80
CA LEU A 91 10.22 4.97 -0.02
C LEU A 91 11.54 5.70 0.25
N ALA A 92 12.08 6.38 -0.75
CA ALA A 92 13.32 7.14 -0.61
C ALA A 92 13.17 8.33 0.34
N GLU A 93 12.04 9.05 0.24
CA GLU A 93 11.71 10.15 1.16
C GLU A 93 11.63 9.66 2.61
N GLU A 94 10.94 8.54 2.86
CA GLU A 94 10.82 7.96 4.21
C GLU A 94 12.17 7.50 4.75
N ILE A 95 12.98 6.79 3.95
CA ILE A 95 14.33 6.36 4.35
C ILE A 95 15.23 7.56 4.66
N ALA A 96 15.15 8.62 3.86
CA ALA A 96 15.91 9.85 4.09
C ALA A 96 15.44 10.56 5.38
N HIS A 97 14.15 10.59 5.63
CA HIS A 97 13.59 11.20 6.85
C HIS A 97 14.01 10.46 8.13
N GLN A 98 14.15 9.14 8.08
CA GLN A 98 14.61 8.32 9.20
C GLN A 98 16.10 8.49 9.51
N ASN A 99 16.87 9.18 8.67
CA ASN A 99 18.31 9.43 8.84
C ASN A 99 19.15 8.15 9.07
N TYR A 100 18.72 7.03 8.54
CA TYR A 100 19.44 5.77 8.68
C TYR A 100 20.69 5.71 7.79
N PHE A 101 20.60 6.30 6.59
CA PHE A 101 21.71 6.44 5.65
C PHE A 101 22.13 7.91 5.54
N ASP A 102 23.41 8.13 5.30
CA ASP A 102 23.97 9.48 5.08
C ASP A 102 23.57 10.04 3.72
N VAL A 103 23.39 9.15 2.74
CA VAL A 103 23.02 9.51 1.37
C VAL A 103 21.96 8.54 0.85
N VAL A 104 20.89 9.10 0.33
CA VAL A 104 19.83 8.36 -0.38
C VAL A 104 19.75 8.89 -1.81
N VAL A 105 20.01 8.00 -2.79
CA VAL A 105 19.92 8.31 -4.22
C VAL A 105 18.67 7.66 -4.77
N ILE A 106 17.92 8.37 -5.62
CA ILE A 106 16.74 7.82 -6.29
C ILE A 106 17.04 7.61 -7.75
N CYS A 107 16.79 6.40 -8.25
CA CYS A 107 16.75 6.07 -9.65
C CYS A 107 15.33 5.61 -10.01
N ASP A 108 14.48 6.58 -10.32
CA ASP A 108 13.05 6.39 -10.56
C ASP A 108 12.72 5.85 -11.95
N SER A 109 13.67 5.98 -12.88
CA SER A 109 13.56 5.42 -14.22
C SER A 109 13.55 3.89 -14.17
N ALA A 110 12.63 3.28 -14.90
CA ALA A 110 12.54 1.82 -14.94
C ALA A 110 13.82 1.23 -15.57
N LEU A 111 14.59 0.47 -14.80
CA LEU A 111 15.84 -0.15 -15.26
C LEU A 111 15.62 -1.11 -16.42
N ARG A 112 14.41 -1.66 -16.54
CA ARG A 112 14.03 -2.64 -17.58
C ARG A 112 13.23 -2.03 -18.72
N ALA A 113 13.20 -0.70 -18.83
CA ALA A 113 12.47 0.01 -19.87
C ALA A 113 12.76 -0.50 -21.30
N ASN A 114 13.98 -0.94 -21.53
CA ASN A 114 14.47 -1.35 -22.84
C ASN A 114 14.66 -2.87 -22.99
N ASP A 115 14.22 -3.65 -22.01
CA ASP A 115 14.33 -5.11 -22.08
C ASP A 115 13.41 -5.65 -23.17
N LYS A 116 14.03 -6.22 -24.21
CA LYS A 116 13.30 -6.83 -25.35
C LYS A 116 12.72 -8.20 -25.02
N PHE A 117 13.23 -8.85 -23.99
CA PHE A 117 12.79 -10.18 -23.57
C PHE A 117 12.51 -10.20 -22.06
N PRO A 118 11.49 -10.95 -21.63
CA PRO A 118 11.27 -11.19 -20.20
C PRO A 118 12.51 -11.81 -19.60
N ARG A 119 13.04 -11.22 -18.54
CA ARG A 119 14.11 -11.81 -17.72
C ARG A 119 13.63 -11.92 -16.27
N GLU A 120 14.39 -12.63 -15.46
CA GLU A 120 14.11 -12.68 -14.02
C GLU A 120 14.13 -11.27 -13.42
N SER A 121 13.24 -11.05 -12.47
CA SER A 121 13.13 -9.77 -11.77
C SER A 121 14.29 -9.48 -10.84
N THR A 122 15.22 -10.42 -10.65
CA THR A 122 16.37 -10.28 -9.76
C THR A 122 17.54 -9.69 -10.53
N LEU A 123 18.16 -8.65 -9.96
CA LEU A 123 19.41 -8.11 -10.50
C LEU A 123 20.53 -9.13 -10.34
N SER A 124 21.36 -9.28 -11.36
CA SER A 124 22.59 -10.09 -11.28
C SER A 124 23.64 -9.38 -10.42
N GLN A 125 24.65 -10.11 -9.97
CA GLN A 125 25.74 -9.53 -9.19
C GLN A 125 26.49 -8.45 -9.98
N GLU A 126 26.70 -8.66 -11.27
CA GLU A 126 27.35 -7.71 -12.16
C GLU A 126 26.54 -6.42 -12.30
N GLU A 127 25.21 -6.53 -12.45
CA GLU A 127 24.31 -5.37 -12.49
C GLU A 127 24.35 -4.59 -11.19
N VAL A 128 24.34 -5.28 -10.04
CA VAL A 128 24.45 -4.64 -8.73
C VAL A 128 25.79 -3.93 -8.56
N GLN A 129 26.89 -4.56 -8.95
CA GLN A 129 28.22 -3.95 -8.89
C GLN A 129 28.32 -2.72 -9.79
N GLN A 130 27.80 -2.80 -11.00
CA GLN A 130 27.77 -1.67 -11.92
C GLN A 130 26.94 -0.51 -11.38
N LEU A 131 25.70 -0.79 -10.93
CA LEU A 131 24.81 0.25 -10.38
C LEU A 131 25.40 0.90 -9.11
N THR A 132 25.98 0.12 -8.20
CA THR A 132 26.59 0.67 -6.98
C THR A 132 27.81 1.54 -7.30
N SER A 133 28.60 1.13 -8.29
CA SER A 133 29.74 1.92 -8.78
C SER A 133 29.29 3.22 -9.45
N ASP A 134 28.31 3.15 -10.36
CA ASP A 134 27.85 4.31 -11.13
C ASP A 134 27.17 5.35 -10.26
N LEU A 135 26.39 4.90 -9.26
CA LEU A 135 25.67 5.75 -8.33
C LEU A 135 26.49 6.14 -7.10
N GLY A 136 27.65 5.54 -6.89
CA GLY A 136 28.52 5.82 -5.74
C GLY A 136 27.91 5.44 -4.40
N VAL A 137 27.16 4.32 -4.35
CA VAL A 137 26.44 3.84 -3.17
C VAL A 137 26.95 2.49 -2.67
N ASP A 138 26.60 2.13 -1.45
CA ASP A 138 27.06 0.92 -0.78
C ASP A 138 26.09 -0.25 -0.98
N CYS A 139 24.82 0.05 -1.18
CA CYS A 139 23.76 -0.95 -1.38
C CYS A 139 22.61 -0.41 -2.24
N ILE A 140 21.80 -1.33 -2.74
CA ILE A 140 20.62 -1.02 -3.56
C ILE A 140 19.40 -1.61 -2.88
N ILE A 141 18.33 -0.82 -2.81
CA ILE A 141 16.97 -1.26 -2.51
C ILE A 141 16.17 -1.16 -3.80
N ALA A 142 15.80 -2.29 -4.35
CA ALA A 142 15.08 -2.37 -5.63
C ALA A 142 13.60 -2.64 -5.42
N MET A 143 12.75 -1.78 -5.97
CA MET A 143 11.32 -2.04 -6.13
C MET A 143 11.14 -2.92 -7.37
N GLU A 144 10.79 -4.19 -7.15
CA GLU A 144 10.67 -5.19 -8.22
C GLU A 144 9.27 -5.25 -8.82
N ASN A 145 8.27 -5.03 -7.98
CA ASN A 145 6.86 -5.11 -8.35
C ASN A 145 6.01 -4.33 -7.38
N LEU A 146 4.85 -3.86 -7.84
CA LEU A 146 3.79 -3.29 -7.02
C LEU A 146 2.45 -3.69 -7.62
N GLN A 147 1.76 -4.61 -6.97
CA GLN A 147 0.43 -5.04 -7.36
C GLN A 147 -0.61 -4.53 -6.37
N PHE A 148 -1.78 -4.18 -6.89
CA PHE A 148 -2.97 -3.89 -6.09
C PHE A 148 -4.04 -4.95 -6.35
N LYS A 149 -4.74 -5.31 -5.28
CA LYS A 149 -5.97 -6.10 -5.34
C LYS A 149 -7.08 -5.28 -4.70
N ALA A 150 -8.07 -4.91 -5.47
CA ALA A 150 -9.27 -4.25 -4.97
C ALA A 150 -10.42 -5.27 -4.91
N THR A 151 -11.10 -5.34 -3.77
CA THR A 151 -12.29 -6.17 -3.60
C THR A 151 -13.45 -5.25 -3.22
N LYS A 152 -14.46 -5.20 -4.07
CA LYS A 152 -15.72 -4.49 -3.80
C LYS A 152 -16.79 -5.51 -3.41
N THR A 153 -17.45 -5.27 -2.28
CA THR A 153 -18.62 -6.04 -1.84
C THR A 153 -19.79 -5.08 -1.73
N VAL A 154 -20.93 -5.44 -2.32
CA VAL A 154 -22.17 -4.68 -2.21
C VAL A 154 -23.21 -5.57 -1.56
N ARG A 155 -23.83 -5.08 -0.50
CA ARG A 155 -24.93 -5.76 0.19
C ARG A 155 -26.12 -4.82 0.39
N TYR A 156 -27.33 -5.36 0.28
CA TYR A 156 -28.53 -4.63 0.59
C TYR A 156 -28.85 -4.72 2.08
N ILE A 157 -29.12 -3.57 2.72
CA ILE A 157 -29.49 -3.48 4.13
C ILE A 157 -30.98 -3.16 4.20
N ARG A 158 -31.78 -4.20 4.54
CA ARG A 158 -33.26 -4.11 4.56
C ARG A 158 -33.77 -3.04 5.51
N ASP A 159 -33.20 -2.97 6.71
CA ASP A 159 -33.69 -2.06 7.77
C ASP A 159 -33.54 -0.59 7.38
N PHE A 160 -32.61 -0.28 6.51
CA PHE A 160 -32.34 1.08 6.03
C PHE A 160 -32.77 1.29 4.57
N ASN A 161 -33.26 0.26 3.90
CA ASN A 161 -33.61 0.28 2.47
C ASN A 161 -32.53 0.91 1.60
N CYS A 162 -31.27 0.58 1.84
CA CYS A 162 -30.10 1.10 1.14
C CYS A 162 -29.10 0.00 0.79
N TYR A 163 -28.19 0.32 -0.12
CA TYR A 163 -27.04 -0.53 -0.42
C TYR A 163 -25.82 -0.02 0.34
N LEU A 164 -25.08 -0.95 0.94
CA LEU A 164 -23.75 -0.69 1.50
C LEU A 164 -22.71 -1.31 0.59
N GLY A 165 -21.88 -0.47 0.01
CA GLY A 165 -20.68 -0.85 -0.71
C GLY A 165 -19.48 -0.78 0.22
N THR A 166 -18.68 -1.84 0.28
CA THR A 166 -17.38 -1.83 0.94
C THR A 166 -16.29 -2.07 -0.08
N VAL A 167 -15.20 -1.33 0.00
CA VAL A 167 -14.03 -1.50 -0.86
C VAL A 167 -12.81 -1.73 0.01
N ASP A 168 -12.13 -2.84 -0.23
CA ASP A 168 -10.86 -3.21 0.40
C ASP A 168 -9.79 -3.24 -0.70
N VAL A 169 -8.79 -2.38 -0.60
CA VAL A 169 -7.64 -2.35 -1.52
C VAL A 169 -6.39 -2.75 -0.77
N LYS A 170 -5.75 -3.81 -1.26
CA LYS A 170 -4.49 -4.32 -0.72
C LYS A 170 -3.35 -4.07 -1.69
N ALA A 171 -2.24 -3.56 -1.17
CA ALA A 171 -1.00 -3.39 -1.91
C ALA A 171 -0.04 -4.56 -1.61
N TYR A 172 0.61 -5.05 -2.64
CA TYR A 172 1.59 -6.15 -2.59
C TYR A 172 2.88 -5.71 -3.28
N PRO A 173 3.69 -4.85 -2.67
CA PRO A 173 5.00 -4.53 -3.19
C PRO A 173 5.96 -5.71 -3.01
N THR A 174 6.93 -5.81 -3.91
CA THR A 174 8.10 -6.68 -3.75
C THR A 174 9.34 -5.81 -3.77
N VAL A 175 10.09 -5.84 -2.67
CA VAL A 175 11.31 -5.05 -2.48
C VAL A 175 12.46 -6.00 -2.20
N LYS A 176 13.57 -5.83 -2.90
CA LYS A 176 14.79 -6.60 -2.68
C LYS A 176 15.94 -5.68 -2.32
N VAL A 177 16.78 -6.14 -1.39
CA VAL A 177 18.00 -5.44 -0.97
C VAL A 177 19.22 -6.18 -1.49
N TYR A 178 20.08 -5.46 -2.18
CA TYR A 178 21.27 -6.00 -2.81
C TYR A 178 22.55 -5.37 -2.27
N LEU A 179 23.55 -6.22 -2.10
CA LEU A 179 24.92 -5.81 -1.79
C LEU A 179 25.84 -6.22 -2.94
N PRO A 180 26.81 -5.37 -3.37
CA PRO A 180 27.71 -5.70 -4.47
C PRO A 180 28.62 -6.90 -4.17
N SER A 181 28.80 -7.24 -2.91
CA SER A 181 29.58 -8.40 -2.46
C SER A 181 28.83 -9.73 -2.51
N ARG A 182 27.52 -9.73 -2.84
CA ARG A 182 26.68 -10.93 -2.82
C ARG A 182 26.08 -11.21 -4.19
N SER A 183 26.04 -12.50 -4.55
CA SER A 183 25.38 -12.98 -5.78
C SER A 183 23.85 -13.10 -5.65
N LYS A 184 23.32 -13.00 -4.43
CA LYS A 184 21.88 -13.07 -4.15
C LYS A 184 21.45 -11.87 -3.32
N PRO A 185 20.18 -11.46 -3.39
CA PRO A 185 19.65 -10.44 -2.52
C PRO A 185 19.95 -10.74 -1.06
N MET A 186 20.29 -9.72 -0.29
CA MET A 186 20.46 -9.83 1.15
C MET A 186 19.11 -10.21 1.81
N THR A 187 18.04 -9.62 1.31
CA THR A 187 16.67 -9.94 1.72
C THR A 187 15.67 -9.61 0.61
N THR A 188 14.52 -10.25 0.70
CA THR A 188 13.33 -9.94 -0.10
C THR A 188 12.18 -9.66 0.86
N LEU A 189 11.55 -8.52 0.71
CA LEU A 189 10.44 -8.06 1.53
C LEU A 189 9.17 -8.03 0.70
N HIS A 190 8.08 -8.49 1.30
CA HIS A 190 6.73 -8.44 0.74
C HIS A 190 5.80 -7.75 1.75
N PRO A 191 6.01 -6.46 2.05
CA PRO A 191 5.10 -5.76 2.93
C PRO A 191 3.72 -5.72 2.30
N THR A 192 2.70 -5.78 3.13
CA THR A 192 1.31 -5.65 2.70
C THR A 192 0.66 -4.54 3.49
N ASP A 193 -0.10 -3.73 2.79
CA ASP A 193 -0.90 -2.68 3.39
C ASP A 193 -2.29 -2.69 2.78
N SER A 194 -3.28 -2.17 3.50
CA SER A 194 -4.67 -2.16 3.05
C SER A 194 -5.36 -0.87 3.41
N ILE A 195 -6.18 -0.39 2.47
CA ILE A 195 -7.10 0.74 2.67
C ILE A 195 -8.52 0.20 2.52
N PHE A 196 -9.36 0.53 3.49
CA PHE A 196 -10.77 0.13 3.51
C PHE A 196 -11.66 1.36 3.62
N TRP A 197 -12.75 1.39 2.84
CA TRP A 197 -13.79 2.41 2.99
C TRP A 197 -15.18 1.84 2.68
N GLU A 198 -16.19 2.57 3.13
CA GLU A 198 -17.60 2.24 2.94
C GLU A 198 -18.29 3.35 2.16
N GLU A 199 -19.22 2.95 1.30
CA GLU A 199 -20.07 3.82 0.52
C GLU A 199 -21.54 3.42 0.74
N TYR A 200 -22.41 4.38 1.00
CA TYR A 200 -23.85 4.18 1.10
C TYR A 200 -24.51 4.76 -0.15
N GLY A 201 -25.40 3.98 -0.79
CA GLY A 201 -26.12 4.37 -1.99
C GLY A 201 -27.61 4.04 -1.92
#